data_619657e247ec984bad609f053e5b13cc
#
_entry.id   619657e247ec984bad609f053e5b13cc
#
_cell.length_a   1.000
_cell.length_b   1.000
_cell.length_c   1.000
_cell.angle_alpha   90.00
_cell.angle_beta   90.00
_cell.angle_gamma   90.00
#
_symmetry.space_group_name_H-M   'P 1'
#
loop_
_entity.id
_entity.type
_entity.pdbx_description
1 polymer ?
#
loop_
_entity_poly.entity_id
_entity_poly.type
_entity_poly.pdbx_seq_one_letter_code
_entity_poly.pdbx_strand_id
1 'polypeptide(L)'
;MKLREQAQNLGIRIGTIQVVAFLLLAVLGVRLYYLQIVRGDYFQERAENQRIRLIPIPAPRGAIFDRNGNILVDSRPTFNVVISKEPLKTIDTAERIPQYSRGLSLEPQVVTERLNAINKQTDFETLILKDNASMQDIAWVEAHSLEFPELRVELQPQRFYPHGTYMAHILGYVGEISPKQLESERWTGLRPGDIIGKGGLEEYYDEFLRGRPGYRKVIVDSRGRIQSEIEVVPPQAGQDLITTLDLDLQMAAERQIENSASKRGTILAMDPRNGEMLAMASQPSFDPNVFVQGSKTREGRKQIAEYWQDEERPLYNRAIQGRCRRGPRWRIPLSVGGFQSGA
;
A
#
# COMPACT_ATOMS: atom_id res chain seq x y z
N MET A 1 25.30 64.03 55.40
CA MET A 1 24.91 64.39 54.02
C MET A 1 24.96 63.22 53.05
N LYS A 2 25.97 62.41 52.96
CA LYS A 2 26.12 61.31 51.98
C LYS A 2 25.03 60.21 52.01
N LEU A 3 24.46 59.88 53.17
CA LEU A 3 23.39 58.84 53.28
C LEU A 3 22.01 59.30 52.72
N ARG A 4 21.73 60.59 52.76
CA ARG A 4 20.48 61.15 52.17
C ARG A 4 20.54 61.21 50.64
N GLU A 5 21.68 61.51 50.04
CA GLU A 5 21.88 61.51 48.60
C GLU A 5 21.85 60.09 48.03
N GLN A 6 22.38 59.11 48.75
CA GLN A 6 22.34 57.71 48.35
C GLN A 6 20.88 57.14 48.37
N ALA A 7 20.08 57.53 49.37
CA ALA A 7 18.67 57.11 49.43
C ALA A 7 17.82 57.78 48.34
N GLN A 8 18.08 59.02 47.97
CA GLN A 8 17.37 59.67 46.85
C GLN A 8 17.74 59.07 45.50
N ASN A 9 19.01 58.76 45.28
CA ASN A 9 19.45 58.05 44.06
C ASN A 9 18.88 56.64 43.96
N LEU A 10 18.69 55.94 45.05
CA LEU A 10 18.09 54.61 45.11
C LEU A 10 16.60 54.69 44.73
N GLY A 11 15.87 55.69 45.23
CA GLY A 11 14.44 55.90 44.89
C GLY A 11 14.21 56.19 43.42
N ILE A 12 15.09 56.99 42.80
CA ILE A 12 14.99 57.29 41.37
C ILE A 12 15.29 56.04 40.51
N ARG A 13 16.30 55.23 40.89
CA ARG A 13 16.60 53.95 40.20
C ARG A 13 15.50 52.94 40.35
N ILE A 14 14.86 52.78 41.50
CA ILE A 14 13.71 51.93 41.69
C ILE A 14 12.51 52.41 40.85
N GLY A 15 12.25 53.70 40.85
CA GLY A 15 11.19 54.30 40.04
C GLY A 15 11.37 54.11 38.53
N THR A 16 12.61 54.27 38.04
CA THR A 16 12.90 53.97 36.61
C THR A 16 12.70 52.49 36.28
N ILE A 17 13.11 51.57 37.13
CA ILE A 17 12.89 50.14 36.93
C ILE A 17 11.39 49.83 36.93
N GLN A 18 10.59 50.44 37.81
CA GLN A 18 9.15 50.24 37.87
C GLN A 18 8.45 50.73 36.59
N VAL A 19 8.85 51.93 36.09
CA VAL A 19 8.30 52.47 34.82
C VAL A 19 8.65 51.57 33.63
N VAL A 20 9.91 51.07 33.55
CA VAL A 20 10.31 50.16 32.49
C VAL A 20 9.54 48.84 32.58
N ALA A 21 9.40 48.25 33.78
CA ALA A 21 8.61 47.06 33.97
C ALA A 21 7.14 47.21 33.58
N PHE A 22 6.55 48.36 33.95
CA PHE A 22 5.17 48.68 33.56
C PHE A 22 5.00 48.83 32.04
N LEU A 23 5.95 49.49 31.37
CA LEU A 23 5.98 49.61 29.90
C LEU A 23 6.08 48.25 29.23
N LEU A 24 6.95 47.36 29.71
CA LEU A 24 7.06 46.02 29.21
C LEU A 24 5.79 45.21 29.39
N LEU A 25 5.14 45.32 30.57
CA LEU A 25 3.85 44.68 30.82
C LEU A 25 2.74 45.22 29.93
N ALA A 26 2.74 46.54 29.69
CA ALA A 26 1.76 47.17 28.79
C ALA A 26 1.95 46.65 27.35
N VAL A 27 3.16 46.57 26.85
CA VAL A 27 3.47 45.98 25.52
C VAL A 27 3.02 44.51 25.45
N LEU A 28 3.29 43.74 26.51
CA LEU A 28 2.86 42.36 26.58
C LEU A 28 1.32 42.23 26.58
N GLY A 29 0.63 43.12 27.33
CA GLY A 29 -0.83 43.17 27.37
C GLY A 29 -1.46 43.49 26.00
N VAL A 30 -0.90 44.51 25.31
CA VAL A 30 -1.35 44.86 23.95
C VAL A 30 -1.10 43.69 22.99
N ARG A 31 0.03 43.02 23.11
CA ARG A 31 0.36 41.82 22.30
C ARG A 31 -0.60 40.66 22.55
N LEU A 32 -0.91 40.39 23.82
CA LEU A 32 -1.88 39.39 24.22
C LEU A 32 -3.28 39.70 23.69
N TYR A 33 -3.72 40.94 23.85
CA TYR A 33 -5.00 41.40 23.30
C TYR A 33 -5.07 41.18 21.79
N TYR A 34 -4.03 41.57 21.06
CA TYR A 34 -3.95 41.34 19.61
C TYR A 34 -4.03 39.86 19.24
N LEU A 35 -3.29 38.99 19.93
CA LEU A 35 -3.26 37.58 19.64
C LEU A 35 -4.56 36.86 20.04
N GLN A 36 -5.15 37.22 21.18
CA GLN A 36 -6.32 36.52 21.70
C GLN A 36 -7.64 37.02 21.16
N ILE A 37 -7.76 38.34 20.92
CA ILE A 37 -9.01 38.97 20.48
C ILE A 37 -8.98 39.22 18.95
N VAL A 38 -7.95 39.90 18.46
CA VAL A 38 -7.94 40.30 17.02
C VAL A 38 -7.64 39.13 16.10
N ARG A 39 -6.78 38.20 16.55
CA ARG A 39 -6.42 36.97 15.80
C ARG A 39 -6.93 35.67 16.45
N GLY A 40 -7.79 35.79 17.45
CA GLY A 40 -8.32 34.62 18.18
C GLY A 40 -8.95 33.58 17.26
N ASP A 41 -9.87 34.02 16.40
CA ASP A 41 -10.57 33.13 15.44
C ASP A 41 -9.61 32.44 14.48
N TYR A 42 -8.60 33.15 13.97
CA TYR A 42 -7.57 32.55 13.10
C TYR A 42 -6.76 31.48 13.80
N PHE A 43 -6.36 31.70 15.05
CA PHE A 43 -5.60 30.71 15.79
C PHE A 43 -6.45 29.53 16.25
N GLN A 44 -7.73 29.79 16.56
CA GLN A 44 -8.68 28.73 16.91
C GLN A 44 -8.96 27.83 15.71
N GLU A 45 -9.28 28.41 14.55
CA GLU A 45 -9.45 27.66 13.29
C GLU A 45 -8.20 26.83 12.94
N ARG A 46 -7.02 27.41 13.11
CA ARG A 46 -5.76 26.72 12.85
C ARG A 46 -5.51 25.59 13.86
N ALA A 47 -5.85 25.77 15.13
CA ALA A 47 -5.76 24.74 16.14
C ALA A 47 -6.75 23.58 15.89
N GLU A 48 -7.97 23.89 15.47
CA GLU A 48 -8.98 22.90 15.08
C GLU A 48 -8.55 22.12 13.83
N ASN A 49 -8.08 22.81 12.80
CA ASN A 49 -7.59 22.19 11.57
C ASN A 49 -6.34 21.31 11.80
N GLN A 50 -5.51 21.61 12.79
CA GLN A 50 -4.38 20.76 13.15
C GLN A 50 -4.78 19.44 13.83
N ARG A 51 -5.98 19.36 14.41
CA ARG A 51 -6.52 18.15 15.06
C ARG A 51 -7.26 17.24 14.10
N ILE A 52 -7.66 17.76 12.94
CA ILE A 52 -8.40 16.98 11.94
C ILE A 52 -7.43 16.20 11.08
N ARG A 53 -7.68 14.88 10.94
CA ARG A 53 -6.92 13.99 10.08
C ARG A 53 -7.83 13.26 9.12
N LEU A 54 -7.34 13.09 7.90
CA LEU A 54 -7.95 12.26 6.88
C LEU A 54 -7.19 10.93 6.84
N ILE A 55 -7.83 9.87 7.29
CA ILE A 55 -7.28 8.50 7.25
C ILE A 55 -7.86 7.85 5.99
N PRO A 56 -7.05 7.51 4.98
CA PRO A 56 -7.54 6.88 3.77
C PRO A 56 -8.07 5.47 4.05
N ILE A 57 -9.17 5.12 3.41
CA ILE A 57 -9.72 3.75 3.41
C ILE A 57 -9.45 3.21 2.00
N PRO A 58 -8.59 2.19 1.84
CA PRO A 58 -8.29 1.65 0.53
C PRO A 58 -9.52 1.00 -0.11
N ALA A 59 -9.70 1.23 -1.41
CA ALA A 59 -10.78 0.61 -2.17
C ALA A 59 -10.40 -0.83 -2.58
N PRO A 60 -11.33 -1.78 -2.55
CA PRO A 60 -11.11 -3.07 -3.18
C PRO A 60 -11.04 -2.89 -4.70
N ARG A 61 -10.09 -3.59 -5.34
CA ARG A 61 -9.99 -3.62 -6.81
C ARG A 61 -11.09 -4.52 -7.36
N GLY A 62 -11.62 -4.16 -8.53
CA GLY A 62 -12.59 -4.98 -9.26
C GLY A 62 -12.04 -6.39 -9.55
N ALA A 63 -12.91 -7.38 -9.57
CA ALA A 63 -12.56 -8.75 -9.90
C ALA A 63 -12.32 -8.92 -11.42
N ILE A 64 -11.54 -9.93 -11.79
CA ILE A 64 -11.36 -10.31 -13.19
C ILE A 64 -11.96 -11.70 -13.37
N PHE A 65 -12.84 -11.83 -14.36
CA PHE A 65 -13.55 -13.06 -14.66
C PHE A 65 -13.17 -13.58 -16.04
N ASP A 66 -13.29 -14.89 -16.23
CA ASP A 66 -13.28 -15.51 -17.53
C ASP A 66 -14.63 -15.30 -18.25
N ARG A 67 -14.76 -15.82 -19.48
CA ARG A 67 -16.01 -15.77 -20.27
C ARG A 67 -17.18 -16.55 -19.63
N ASN A 68 -16.89 -17.50 -18.76
CA ASN A 68 -17.86 -18.38 -18.09
C ASN A 68 -18.25 -17.88 -16.70
N GLY A 69 -17.68 -16.75 -16.24
CA GLY A 69 -17.89 -16.19 -14.91
C GLY A 69 -16.99 -16.79 -13.81
N ASN A 70 -15.97 -17.57 -14.16
CA ASN A 70 -14.99 -18.05 -13.19
C ASN A 70 -14.06 -16.89 -12.75
N ILE A 71 -13.78 -16.82 -11.46
CA ILE A 71 -12.90 -15.78 -10.90
C ILE A 71 -11.45 -16.08 -11.26
N LEU A 72 -10.83 -15.20 -12.02
CA LEU A 72 -9.42 -15.24 -12.37
C LEU A 72 -8.55 -14.48 -11.37
N VAL A 73 -9.05 -13.34 -10.90
CA VAL A 73 -8.39 -12.50 -9.88
C VAL A 73 -9.44 -11.85 -9.00
N ASP A 74 -9.18 -11.81 -7.70
CA ASP A 74 -10.10 -11.26 -6.71
C ASP A 74 -9.38 -10.31 -5.74
N SER A 75 -10.15 -9.56 -4.95
CA SER A 75 -9.66 -8.74 -3.84
C SER A 75 -10.24 -9.26 -2.53
N ARG A 76 -9.39 -9.91 -1.73
CA ARG A 76 -9.80 -10.48 -0.44
C ARG A 76 -9.49 -9.55 0.71
N PRO A 77 -10.41 -9.38 1.66
CA PRO A 77 -10.11 -8.64 2.87
C PRO A 77 -9.08 -9.41 3.69
N THR A 78 -7.99 -8.73 4.06
CA THR A 78 -6.95 -9.26 4.94
C THR A 78 -6.74 -8.32 6.12
N PHE A 79 -6.45 -8.90 7.27
CA PHE A 79 -6.08 -8.13 8.45
C PHE A 79 -4.58 -7.90 8.45
N ASN A 80 -4.18 -6.64 8.62
CA ASN A 80 -2.79 -6.27 8.75
C ASN A 80 -2.55 -5.64 10.12
N VAL A 81 -1.43 -5.97 10.76
CA VAL A 81 -1.00 -5.25 11.95
C VAL A 81 -0.20 -4.05 11.49
N VAL A 82 -0.70 -2.86 11.82
CA VAL A 82 -0.05 -1.59 11.51
C VAL A 82 0.51 -0.95 12.76
N ILE A 83 1.59 -0.20 12.57
CA ILE A 83 2.23 0.57 13.63
C ILE A 83 2.17 2.06 13.30
N SER A 84 1.79 2.88 14.28
CA SER A 84 1.73 4.34 14.16
C SER A 84 2.99 4.98 14.74
N LYS A 85 3.58 5.93 14.01
CA LYS A 85 4.83 6.60 14.41
C LYS A 85 4.68 7.46 15.66
N GLU A 86 3.56 8.16 15.80
CA GLU A 86 3.41 9.19 16.83
C GLU A 86 3.53 8.64 18.27
N PRO A 87 2.87 7.53 18.66
CA PRO A 87 3.08 6.94 19.97
C PRO A 87 4.51 6.42 20.18
N LEU A 88 5.22 6.02 19.12
CA LEU A 88 6.60 5.51 19.19
C LEU A 88 7.62 6.57 19.63
N LYS A 89 7.36 7.86 19.42
CA LYS A 89 8.29 8.94 19.81
C LYS A 89 8.58 8.99 21.31
N THR A 90 7.68 8.47 22.13
CA THR A 90 7.78 8.47 23.59
C THR A 90 8.24 7.14 24.16
N ILE A 91 8.51 6.14 23.30
CA ILE A 91 8.78 4.76 23.68
C ILE A 91 10.18 4.37 23.22
N ASP A 92 10.92 3.65 24.05
CA ASP A 92 12.18 3.02 23.61
C ASP A 92 11.86 1.85 22.67
N THR A 93 12.12 2.09 21.39
CA THR A 93 11.88 1.10 20.34
C THR A 93 12.74 -0.16 20.52
N ALA A 94 13.89 -0.07 21.16
CA ALA A 94 14.77 -1.21 21.39
C ALA A 94 14.14 -2.24 22.35
N GLU A 95 13.42 -1.77 23.37
CA GLU A 95 12.69 -2.65 24.30
C GLU A 95 11.47 -3.33 23.66
N ARG A 96 10.87 -2.69 22.65
CA ARG A 96 9.68 -3.19 21.96
C ARG A 96 9.97 -4.30 20.93
N ILE A 97 11.16 -4.32 20.34
CA ILE A 97 11.51 -5.31 19.32
C ILE A 97 11.30 -6.75 19.80
N PRO A 98 11.81 -7.19 20.97
CA PRO A 98 11.60 -8.56 21.46
C PRO A 98 10.13 -8.90 21.73
N GLN A 99 9.34 -7.89 22.16
CA GLN A 99 7.92 -8.06 22.50
C GLN A 99 7.11 -8.28 21.21
N TYR A 100 7.29 -7.42 20.19
CA TYR A 100 6.62 -7.59 18.89
C TYR A 100 7.04 -8.88 18.18
N SER A 101 8.32 -9.23 18.26
CA SER A 101 8.84 -10.47 17.66
C SER A 101 8.16 -11.70 18.23
N ARG A 102 7.99 -11.77 19.56
CA ARG A 102 7.31 -12.89 20.22
C ARG A 102 5.81 -12.89 19.96
N GLY A 103 5.16 -11.72 20.12
CA GLY A 103 3.70 -11.60 20.03
C GLY A 103 3.17 -11.84 18.62
N LEU A 104 3.90 -11.37 17.62
CA LEU A 104 3.51 -11.48 16.21
C LEU A 104 4.24 -12.59 15.44
N SER A 105 5.07 -13.38 16.12
CA SER A 105 5.89 -14.43 15.49
C SER A 105 6.72 -13.90 14.30
N LEU A 106 7.36 -12.73 14.50
CA LEU A 106 8.20 -12.07 13.51
C LEU A 106 9.68 -12.20 13.90
N GLU A 107 10.57 -12.29 12.90
CA GLU A 107 12.00 -12.20 13.17
C GLU A 107 12.39 -10.81 13.70
N PRO A 108 13.26 -10.71 14.73
CA PRO A 108 13.69 -9.42 15.29
C PRO A 108 14.29 -8.46 14.26
N GLN A 109 14.95 -9.01 13.23
CA GLN A 109 15.53 -8.21 12.14
C GLN A 109 14.45 -7.54 11.30
N VAL A 110 13.35 -8.25 10.99
CA VAL A 110 12.21 -7.71 10.23
C VAL A 110 11.54 -6.59 11.01
N VAL A 111 11.33 -6.78 12.31
CA VAL A 111 10.75 -5.75 13.20
C VAL A 111 11.65 -4.51 13.20
N THR A 112 12.97 -4.69 13.33
CA THR A 112 13.95 -3.59 13.33
C THR A 112 13.94 -2.83 11.99
N GLU A 113 13.91 -3.54 10.85
CA GLU A 113 13.81 -2.93 9.52
C GLU A 113 12.54 -2.08 9.38
N ARG A 114 11.40 -2.59 9.86
CA ARG A 114 10.11 -1.89 9.81
C ARG A 114 10.09 -0.66 10.72
N LEU A 115 10.62 -0.77 11.95
CA LEU A 115 10.74 0.37 12.85
C LEU A 115 11.68 1.45 12.31
N ASN A 116 12.76 1.07 11.64
CA ASN A 116 13.65 2.02 10.97
C ASN A 116 12.99 2.68 9.75
N ALA A 117 12.12 1.96 9.04
CA ALA A 117 11.37 2.50 7.91
C ALA A 117 10.34 3.54 8.35
N ILE A 118 9.61 3.30 9.46
CA ILE A 118 8.63 4.26 9.99
C ILE A 118 9.28 5.57 10.44
N ASN A 119 10.52 5.54 10.91
CA ASN A 119 11.24 6.75 11.32
C ASN A 119 11.49 7.72 10.15
N LYS A 120 11.50 7.23 8.91
CA LYS A 120 11.66 8.02 7.69
C LYS A 120 10.35 8.60 7.15
N GLN A 121 9.20 8.12 7.64
CA GLN A 121 7.88 8.58 7.22
C GLN A 121 7.45 9.82 8.00
N THR A 122 6.37 10.46 7.54
CA THR A 122 5.75 11.58 8.27
C THR A 122 5.12 11.10 9.57
N ASP A 123 4.92 12.00 10.54
CA ASP A 123 4.53 11.66 11.92
C ASP A 123 3.17 10.96 12.05
N PHE A 124 2.36 11.01 11.01
CA PHE A 124 0.97 10.52 11.03
C PHE A 124 0.73 9.32 10.12
N GLU A 125 1.77 8.86 9.44
CA GLU A 125 1.67 7.67 8.61
C GLU A 125 1.74 6.41 9.46
N THR A 126 0.98 5.40 9.05
CA THR A 126 1.04 4.05 9.59
C THR A 126 1.88 3.18 8.68
N LEU A 127 2.65 2.29 9.26
CA LEU A 127 3.41 1.28 8.51
C LEU A 127 2.86 -0.10 8.83
N ILE A 128 2.76 -0.95 7.82
CA ILE A 128 2.39 -2.35 8.03
C ILE A 128 3.57 -3.07 8.67
N LEU A 129 3.36 -3.52 9.91
CA LEU A 129 4.34 -4.32 10.66
C LEU A 129 4.25 -5.80 10.27
N LYS A 130 3.03 -6.32 10.16
CA LYS A 130 2.75 -7.70 9.71
C LYS A 130 1.58 -7.71 8.74
N ASP A 131 1.82 -8.27 7.57
CA ASP A 131 0.78 -8.53 6.57
C ASP A 131 0.06 -9.85 6.88
N ASN A 132 -1.20 -9.94 6.46
CA ASN A 132 -2.01 -11.16 6.57
C ASN A 132 -1.96 -11.76 7.99
N ALA A 133 -2.30 -10.93 8.97
CA ALA A 133 -2.31 -11.30 10.37
C ALA A 133 -3.26 -12.46 10.64
N SER A 134 -2.79 -13.46 11.36
CA SER A 134 -3.59 -14.59 11.81
C SER A 134 -4.55 -14.16 12.92
N MET A 135 -5.56 -14.99 13.22
CA MET A 135 -6.45 -14.74 14.36
C MET A 135 -5.70 -14.67 15.70
N GLN A 136 -4.56 -15.37 15.83
CA GLN A 136 -3.72 -15.28 17.02
C GLN A 136 -3.03 -13.91 17.12
N ASP A 137 -2.52 -13.38 16.00
CA ASP A 137 -1.91 -12.05 15.94
C ASP A 137 -2.92 -10.96 16.31
N ILE A 138 -4.13 -11.06 15.75
CA ILE A 138 -5.24 -10.13 16.04
C ILE A 138 -5.57 -10.18 17.53
N ALA A 139 -5.79 -11.37 18.07
CA ALA A 139 -6.11 -11.55 19.47
C ALA A 139 -4.99 -11.02 20.39
N TRP A 140 -3.73 -11.21 20.01
CA TRP A 140 -2.60 -10.70 20.76
C TRP A 140 -2.55 -9.16 20.77
N VAL A 141 -2.71 -8.51 19.60
CA VAL A 141 -2.73 -7.04 19.48
C VAL A 141 -3.88 -6.45 20.30
N GLU A 142 -5.09 -7.00 20.18
CA GLU A 142 -6.26 -6.51 20.90
C GLU A 142 -6.14 -6.69 22.41
N ALA A 143 -5.60 -7.83 22.87
CA ALA A 143 -5.38 -8.11 24.29
C ALA A 143 -4.34 -7.15 24.91
N HIS A 144 -3.37 -6.68 24.14
CA HIS A 144 -2.30 -5.79 24.60
C HIS A 144 -2.47 -4.33 24.12
N SER A 145 -3.66 -3.95 23.67
CA SER A 145 -3.92 -2.62 23.08
C SER A 145 -3.64 -1.45 24.04
N LEU A 146 -3.74 -1.67 25.35
CA LEU A 146 -3.36 -0.67 26.37
C LEU A 146 -1.84 -0.57 26.55
N GLU A 147 -1.12 -1.67 26.41
CA GLU A 147 0.34 -1.74 26.55
C GLU A 147 1.05 -1.27 25.27
N PHE A 148 0.47 -1.57 24.10
CA PHE A 148 0.99 -1.22 22.77
C PHE A 148 0.00 -0.35 21.99
N PRO A 149 -0.28 0.90 22.45
CA PRO A 149 -1.24 1.79 21.78
C PRO A 149 -0.80 2.20 20.36
N GLU A 150 0.46 1.97 20.02
CA GLU A 150 1.04 2.17 18.69
C GLU A 150 0.64 1.10 17.68
N LEU A 151 0.24 -0.10 18.13
CA LEU A 151 -0.20 -1.19 17.28
C LEU A 151 -1.72 -1.15 17.08
N ARG A 152 -2.14 -1.42 15.86
CA ARG A 152 -3.56 -1.56 15.50
C ARG A 152 -3.74 -2.63 14.44
N VAL A 153 -4.94 -3.22 14.42
CA VAL A 153 -5.34 -4.12 13.34
C VAL A 153 -6.18 -3.32 12.34
N GLU A 154 -5.77 -3.36 11.08
CA GLU A 154 -6.51 -2.72 9.99
C GLU A 154 -6.92 -3.76 8.96
N LEU A 155 -8.18 -3.67 8.51
CA LEU A 155 -8.69 -4.47 7.40
C LEU A 155 -8.33 -3.75 6.09
N GLN A 156 -7.57 -4.43 5.23
CA GLN A 156 -7.18 -3.90 3.93
C GLN A 156 -7.48 -4.91 2.82
N PRO A 157 -8.03 -4.48 1.67
CA PRO A 157 -8.22 -5.37 0.54
C PRO A 157 -6.86 -5.75 -0.05
N GLN A 158 -6.61 -7.04 -0.20
CA GLN A 158 -5.40 -7.57 -0.81
C GLN A 158 -5.74 -8.31 -2.09
N ARG A 159 -4.98 -8.07 -3.16
CA ARG A 159 -5.15 -8.77 -4.42
C ARG A 159 -4.78 -10.24 -4.28
N PHE A 160 -5.60 -11.11 -4.85
CA PHE A 160 -5.42 -12.56 -4.77
C PHE A 160 -5.63 -13.22 -6.13
N TYR A 161 -4.69 -14.08 -6.51
CA TYR A 161 -4.69 -14.85 -7.75
C TYR A 161 -4.92 -16.34 -7.42
N PRO A 162 -6.18 -16.82 -7.48
CA PRO A 162 -6.53 -18.16 -7.00
C PRO A 162 -5.85 -19.29 -7.79
N HIS A 163 -5.48 -19.03 -9.04
CA HIS A 163 -4.88 -20.04 -9.92
C HIS A 163 -3.34 -20.01 -9.96
N GLY A 164 -2.69 -19.22 -9.07
CA GLY A 164 -1.23 -19.17 -8.94
C GLY A 164 -0.55 -18.76 -10.24
N THR A 165 0.30 -19.64 -10.76
CA THR A 165 1.12 -19.39 -11.96
C THR A 165 0.32 -19.35 -13.28
N TYR A 166 -0.90 -19.89 -13.28
CA TYR A 166 -1.72 -19.89 -14.49
C TYR A 166 -2.14 -18.48 -14.88
N MET A 167 -2.06 -18.16 -16.16
CA MET A 167 -2.43 -16.88 -16.77
C MET A 167 -1.60 -15.67 -16.29
N ALA A 168 -0.53 -15.86 -15.51
CA ALA A 168 0.22 -14.76 -14.91
C ALA A 168 0.69 -13.70 -15.92
N HIS A 169 1.11 -14.10 -17.11
CA HIS A 169 1.55 -13.17 -18.17
C HIS A 169 0.41 -12.35 -18.79
N ILE A 170 -0.83 -12.89 -18.78
CA ILE A 170 -2.01 -12.16 -19.28
C ILE A 170 -2.51 -11.22 -18.19
N LEU A 171 -2.71 -11.76 -16.98
CA LEU A 171 -3.25 -11.01 -15.85
C LEU A 171 -2.30 -9.93 -15.38
N GLY A 172 -1.00 -10.21 -15.38
CA GLY A 172 0.00 -9.37 -14.73
C GLY A 172 -0.01 -9.54 -13.20
N TYR A 173 0.45 -8.55 -12.50
CA TYR A 173 0.46 -8.51 -11.04
C TYR A 173 0.31 -7.07 -10.54
N VAL A 174 0.08 -6.89 -9.25
CA VAL A 174 0.03 -5.58 -8.61
C VAL A 174 1.27 -5.36 -7.75
N GLY A 175 1.66 -4.10 -7.59
CA GLY A 175 2.79 -3.74 -6.75
C GLY A 175 2.81 -2.24 -6.44
N GLU A 176 3.65 -1.82 -5.50
CA GLU A 176 3.80 -0.42 -5.16
C GLU A 176 4.31 0.40 -6.34
N ILE A 177 3.78 1.62 -6.47
CA ILE A 177 4.23 2.57 -7.47
C ILE A 177 5.68 2.96 -7.22
N SER A 178 6.51 2.90 -8.27
CA SER A 178 7.91 3.32 -8.17
C SER A 178 8.05 4.84 -8.31
N PRO A 179 9.13 5.44 -7.77
CA PRO A 179 9.39 6.88 -7.91
C PRO A 179 9.38 7.34 -9.38
N LYS A 180 9.93 6.53 -10.27
CA LYS A 180 9.95 6.82 -11.71
C LYS A 180 8.55 6.82 -12.34
N GLN A 181 7.65 5.96 -11.85
CA GLN A 181 6.26 5.92 -12.33
C GLN A 181 5.45 7.11 -11.81
N LEU A 182 5.72 7.61 -10.61
CA LEU A 182 5.08 8.81 -10.08
C LEU A 182 5.34 10.07 -10.92
N GLU A 183 6.45 10.12 -11.65
CA GLU A 183 6.78 11.22 -12.58
C GLU A 183 5.96 11.18 -13.89
N SER A 184 5.29 10.07 -14.16
CA SER A 184 4.50 9.90 -15.38
C SER A 184 3.11 10.47 -15.24
N GLU A 185 2.63 11.17 -16.29
CA GLU A 185 1.27 11.74 -16.35
C GLU A 185 0.17 10.70 -16.12
N ARG A 186 0.40 9.45 -16.53
CA ARG A 186 -0.55 8.34 -16.34
C ARG A 186 -0.93 8.10 -14.89
N TRP A 187 -0.02 8.37 -13.96
CA TRP A 187 -0.17 8.07 -12.54
C TRP A 187 -0.38 9.32 -11.69
N THR A 188 -0.83 10.41 -12.31
CA THR A 188 -1.11 11.68 -11.63
C THR A 188 -2.13 11.48 -10.50
N GLY A 189 -1.85 12.06 -9.33
CA GLY A 189 -2.72 11.99 -8.15
C GLY A 189 -2.47 10.81 -7.23
N LEU A 190 -1.56 9.89 -7.61
CA LEU A 190 -1.11 8.80 -6.73
C LEU A 190 0.00 9.25 -5.80
N ARG A 191 0.16 8.52 -4.70
CA ARG A 191 1.15 8.77 -3.66
C ARG A 191 2.14 7.61 -3.56
N PRO A 192 3.34 7.83 -3.03
CA PRO A 192 4.24 6.74 -2.67
C PRO A 192 3.52 5.73 -1.77
N GLY A 193 3.67 4.43 -2.07
CA GLY A 193 2.98 3.35 -1.35
C GLY A 193 1.65 2.91 -1.97
N ASP A 194 1.09 3.67 -2.93
CA ASP A 194 -0.11 3.24 -3.64
C ASP A 194 0.18 2.01 -4.51
N ILE A 195 -0.80 1.11 -4.57
CA ILE A 195 -0.69 -0.14 -5.34
C ILE A 195 -1.29 0.06 -6.73
N ILE A 196 -0.49 -0.26 -7.74
CA ILE A 196 -0.86 -0.18 -9.16
C ILE A 196 -0.64 -1.52 -9.85
N GLY A 197 -1.28 -1.68 -11.01
CA GLY A 197 -1.02 -2.81 -11.91
C GLY A 197 0.37 -2.73 -12.56
N LYS A 198 1.05 -3.87 -12.64
CA LYS A 198 2.40 -4.03 -13.21
C LYS A 198 2.39 -5.10 -14.31
N GLY A 199 2.01 -4.72 -15.49
CA GLY A 199 1.89 -5.62 -16.64
C GLY A 199 0.52 -6.24 -16.83
N GLY A 200 0.30 -6.81 -18.00
CA GLY A 200 -0.92 -7.51 -18.38
C GLY A 200 -2.20 -6.66 -18.25
N LEU A 201 -3.30 -7.34 -17.96
CA LEU A 201 -4.62 -6.73 -17.79
C LEU A 201 -4.65 -5.80 -16.56
N GLU A 202 -3.94 -6.16 -15.48
CA GLU A 202 -3.86 -5.34 -14.28
C GLU A 202 -3.28 -3.94 -14.55
N GLU A 203 -2.25 -3.84 -15.39
CA GLU A 203 -1.67 -2.56 -15.77
C GLU A 203 -2.52 -1.81 -16.79
N TYR A 204 -3.03 -2.53 -17.80
CA TYR A 204 -3.76 -1.89 -18.89
C TYR A 204 -5.08 -1.29 -18.40
N TYR A 205 -5.83 -2.02 -17.58
CA TYR A 205 -7.11 -1.61 -17.02
C TYR A 205 -7.02 -1.08 -15.57
N ASP A 206 -5.85 -0.66 -15.12
CA ASP A 206 -5.63 -0.23 -13.74
C ASP A 206 -6.61 0.85 -13.27
N GLU A 207 -6.90 1.83 -14.11
CA GLU A 207 -7.80 2.94 -13.79
C GLU A 207 -9.24 2.45 -13.48
N PHE A 208 -9.72 1.44 -14.20
CA PHE A 208 -11.03 0.85 -13.99
C PHE A 208 -11.04 -0.11 -12.79
N LEU A 209 -9.98 -0.92 -12.67
CA LEU A 209 -9.89 -1.93 -11.64
C LEU A 209 -9.61 -1.36 -10.25
N ARG A 210 -8.84 -0.27 -10.13
CA ARG A 210 -8.33 0.25 -8.85
C ARG A 210 -9.39 0.79 -7.91
N GLY A 211 -10.53 1.29 -8.41
CA GLY A 211 -11.55 1.94 -7.59
C GLY A 211 -11.11 3.32 -7.07
N ARG A 212 -11.90 3.86 -6.17
CA ARG A 212 -11.64 5.17 -5.53
C ARG A 212 -11.56 4.99 -4.03
N PRO A 213 -10.45 5.37 -3.38
CA PRO A 213 -10.31 5.26 -1.94
C PRO A 213 -11.31 6.16 -1.24
N GLY A 214 -11.84 5.69 -0.12
CA GLY A 214 -12.57 6.48 0.83
C GLY A 214 -11.67 7.16 1.85
N TYR A 215 -12.26 7.84 2.82
CA TYR A 215 -11.53 8.40 3.95
C TYR A 215 -12.38 8.49 5.20
N ARG A 216 -11.73 8.42 6.36
CA ARG A 216 -12.30 8.80 7.66
C ARG A 216 -11.69 10.12 8.09
N LYS A 217 -12.54 11.10 8.38
CA LYS A 217 -12.15 12.38 8.95
C LYS A 217 -12.28 12.30 10.46
N VAL A 218 -11.15 12.30 11.15
CA VAL A 218 -11.09 12.10 12.60
C VAL A 218 -10.47 13.28 13.31
N ILE A 219 -10.86 13.50 14.56
CA ILE A 219 -10.18 14.41 15.48
C ILE A 219 -9.18 13.59 16.29
N VAL A 220 -7.93 14.04 16.28
CA VAL A 220 -6.86 13.44 17.07
C VAL A 220 -6.43 14.37 18.21
N ASP A 221 -5.97 13.78 19.32
CA ASP A 221 -5.35 14.52 20.41
C ASP A 221 -3.89 14.91 20.07
N SER A 222 -3.22 15.59 20.98
CA SER A 222 -1.79 15.95 20.84
C SER A 222 -0.84 14.75 20.78
N ARG A 223 -1.35 13.53 21.05
CA ARG A 223 -0.61 12.26 20.97
C ARG A 223 -1.06 11.43 19.78
N GLY A 224 -1.84 12.00 18.84
CA GLY A 224 -2.34 11.30 17.64
C GLY A 224 -3.41 10.24 17.88
N ARG A 225 -3.97 10.15 19.08
CA ARG A 225 -5.05 9.20 19.37
C ARG A 225 -6.37 9.75 18.86
N ILE A 226 -7.13 8.91 18.19
CA ILE A 226 -8.46 9.27 17.68
C ILE A 226 -9.39 9.51 18.87
N GLN A 227 -9.92 10.73 18.97
CA GLN A 227 -10.91 11.12 19.99
C GLN A 227 -12.33 10.98 19.48
N SER A 228 -12.56 11.38 18.26
CA SER A 228 -13.89 11.28 17.63
C SER A 228 -13.75 11.19 16.11
N GLU A 229 -14.77 10.62 15.50
CA GLU A 229 -14.93 10.54 14.06
C GLU A 229 -15.95 11.58 13.63
N ILE A 230 -15.60 12.42 12.65
CA ILE A 230 -16.46 13.50 12.14
C ILE A 230 -17.26 13.01 10.95
N GLU A 231 -16.60 12.32 10.03
CA GLU A 231 -17.15 11.94 8.74
C GLU A 231 -16.47 10.66 8.21
N VAL A 232 -17.25 9.79 7.61
CA VAL A 232 -16.74 8.61 6.89
C VAL A 232 -17.28 8.65 5.48
N VAL A 233 -16.36 8.72 4.52
CA VAL A 233 -16.68 8.53 3.11
C VAL A 233 -16.23 7.12 2.74
N PRO A 234 -17.17 6.21 2.42
CA PRO A 234 -16.82 4.83 2.09
C PRO A 234 -16.04 4.77 0.78
N PRO A 235 -15.14 3.79 0.62
CA PRO A 235 -14.44 3.56 -0.63
C PRO A 235 -15.41 3.03 -1.69
N GLN A 236 -15.13 3.36 -2.95
CA GLN A 236 -15.86 2.83 -4.10
C GLN A 236 -15.01 1.72 -4.73
N ALA A 237 -15.55 0.51 -4.79
CA ALA A 237 -14.90 -0.62 -5.44
C ALA A 237 -14.57 -0.31 -6.90
N GLY A 238 -13.50 -0.90 -7.42
CA GLY A 238 -13.20 -0.89 -8.85
C GLY A 238 -14.25 -1.66 -9.64
N GLN A 239 -14.27 -1.41 -10.96
CA GLN A 239 -15.14 -2.11 -11.87
C GLN A 239 -14.62 -3.52 -12.15
N ASP A 240 -15.50 -4.49 -12.24
CA ASP A 240 -15.17 -5.84 -12.62
C ASP A 240 -14.88 -5.94 -14.12
N LEU A 241 -13.95 -6.81 -14.48
CA LEU A 241 -13.54 -7.05 -15.85
C LEU A 241 -13.91 -8.47 -16.27
N ILE A 242 -14.76 -8.60 -17.28
CA ILE A 242 -15.07 -9.89 -17.91
C ILE A 242 -14.18 -10.03 -19.14
N THR A 243 -13.43 -11.11 -19.23
CA THR A 243 -12.52 -11.39 -20.34
C THR A 243 -13.12 -12.41 -21.31
N THR A 244 -12.53 -12.52 -22.48
CA THR A 244 -12.87 -13.57 -23.46
C THR A 244 -12.14 -14.88 -23.18
N LEU A 245 -11.25 -14.91 -22.18
CA LEU A 245 -10.48 -16.10 -21.83
C LEU A 245 -11.38 -17.23 -21.33
N ASP A 246 -10.96 -18.45 -21.62
CA ASP A 246 -11.56 -19.67 -21.09
C ASP A 246 -10.54 -20.32 -20.15
N LEU A 247 -10.90 -20.40 -18.86
CA LEU A 247 -9.99 -20.89 -17.82
C LEU A 247 -9.54 -22.32 -18.07
N ASP A 248 -10.46 -23.19 -18.45
CA ASP A 248 -10.14 -24.63 -18.66
C ASP A 248 -9.21 -24.80 -19.86
N LEU A 249 -9.48 -24.07 -20.95
CA LEU A 249 -8.65 -24.10 -22.14
C LEU A 249 -7.24 -23.53 -21.86
N GLN A 250 -7.16 -22.45 -21.10
CA GLN A 250 -5.90 -21.84 -20.69
C GLN A 250 -5.07 -22.79 -19.83
N MET A 251 -5.68 -23.42 -18.83
CA MET A 251 -4.99 -24.39 -17.97
C MET A 251 -4.53 -25.62 -18.75
N ALA A 252 -5.35 -26.09 -19.71
CA ALA A 252 -4.96 -27.19 -20.59
C ALA A 252 -3.75 -26.83 -21.48
N ALA A 253 -3.76 -25.60 -22.03
CA ALA A 253 -2.66 -25.10 -22.86
C ALA A 253 -1.34 -25.00 -22.06
N GLU A 254 -1.39 -24.45 -20.86
CA GLU A 254 -0.20 -24.30 -20.01
C GLU A 254 0.36 -25.65 -19.58
N ARG A 255 -0.49 -26.57 -19.10
CA ARG A 255 -0.10 -27.96 -18.76
C ARG A 255 0.54 -28.70 -19.95
N GLN A 256 0.03 -28.45 -21.17
CA GLN A 256 0.61 -29.08 -22.36
C GLN A 256 2.04 -28.58 -22.63
N ILE A 257 2.34 -27.31 -22.38
CA ILE A 257 3.70 -26.78 -22.48
C ILE A 257 4.59 -27.36 -21.37
N GLU A 258 4.10 -27.42 -20.13
CA GLU A 258 4.81 -27.98 -18.98
C GLU A 258 5.18 -29.46 -19.21
N ASN A 259 4.29 -30.23 -19.85
CA ASN A 259 4.52 -31.62 -20.18
C ASN A 259 5.38 -31.83 -21.43
N SER A 260 5.69 -30.76 -22.16
CA SER A 260 6.57 -30.85 -23.33
C SER A 260 8.03 -31.04 -22.93
N ALA A 261 8.84 -31.62 -23.82
CA ALA A 261 10.25 -31.90 -23.53
C ALA A 261 11.06 -30.63 -23.21
N SER A 262 10.70 -29.49 -23.78
CA SER A 262 11.38 -28.20 -23.56
C SER A 262 10.87 -27.46 -22.33
N LYS A 263 9.65 -27.76 -21.85
CA LYS A 263 8.91 -27.02 -20.81
C LYS A 263 8.81 -25.51 -21.11
N ARG A 264 9.10 -25.10 -22.34
CA ARG A 264 9.12 -23.71 -22.80
C ARG A 264 8.33 -23.58 -24.08
N GLY A 265 7.55 -22.52 -24.16
CA GLY A 265 6.80 -22.24 -25.37
C GLY A 265 5.59 -21.37 -25.15
N THR A 266 4.82 -21.23 -26.21
CA THR A 266 3.57 -20.50 -26.20
C THR A 266 2.50 -21.28 -26.95
N ILE A 267 1.28 -21.23 -26.45
CA ILE A 267 0.09 -21.70 -27.15
C ILE A 267 -0.93 -20.56 -27.15
N LEU A 268 -1.45 -20.26 -28.34
CA LEU A 268 -2.49 -19.26 -28.54
C LEU A 268 -3.73 -19.95 -29.10
N ALA A 269 -4.88 -19.67 -28.53
CA ALA A 269 -6.17 -20.11 -29.04
C ALA A 269 -7.06 -18.88 -29.28
N MET A 270 -7.56 -18.74 -30.49
CA MET A 270 -8.40 -17.62 -30.89
C MET A 270 -9.62 -18.15 -31.65
N ASP A 271 -10.78 -17.56 -31.39
CA ASP A 271 -11.99 -17.84 -32.18
C ASP A 271 -11.87 -17.09 -33.52
N PRO A 272 -11.81 -17.82 -34.65
CA PRO A 272 -11.63 -17.19 -35.95
C PRO A 272 -12.86 -16.42 -36.45
N ARG A 273 -14.02 -16.61 -35.80
CA ARG A 273 -15.28 -15.96 -36.20
C ARG A 273 -15.39 -14.52 -35.73
N ASN A 274 -14.83 -14.22 -34.54
CA ASN A 274 -14.97 -12.90 -33.91
C ASN A 274 -13.61 -12.32 -33.43
N GLY A 275 -12.53 -13.12 -33.51
CA GLY A 275 -11.20 -12.70 -33.09
C GLY A 275 -10.97 -12.73 -31.59
N GLU A 276 -11.87 -13.29 -30.79
CA GLU A 276 -11.71 -13.42 -29.35
C GLU A 276 -10.54 -14.32 -28.99
N MET A 277 -9.68 -13.83 -28.08
CA MET A 277 -8.60 -14.64 -27.52
C MET A 277 -9.16 -15.51 -26.40
N LEU A 278 -9.15 -16.83 -26.61
CA LEU A 278 -9.65 -17.82 -25.66
C LEU A 278 -8.57 -18.30 -24.70
N ALA A 279 -7.32 -18.43 -25.17
CA ALA A 279 -6.18 -18.77 -24.35
C ALA A 279 -4.91 -18.17 -24.91
N MET A 280 -3.99 -17.76 -24.03
CA MET A 280 -2.66 -17.28 -24.38
C MET A 280 -1.66 -17.77 -23.31
N ALA A 281 -1.18 -18.98 -23.48
CA ALA A 281 -0.22 -19.62 -22.59
C ALA A 281 1.22 -19.21 -22.92
N SER A 282 2.01 -18.94 -21.91
CA SER A 282 3.45 -18.65 -22.02
C SER A 282 4.18 -19.29 -20.84
N GLN A 283 5.14 -20.18 -21.15
CA GLN A 283 5.91 -20.89 -20.12
C GLN A 283 7.42 -20.73 -20.37
N PRO A 284 8.25 -20.72 -19.28
CA PRO A 284 7.87 -20.78 -17.87
C PRO A 284 7.13 -19.52 -17.41
N SER A 285 6.34 -19.67 -16.34
CA SER A 285 5.51 -18.65 -15.75
C SER A 285 5.97 -18.31 -14.33
N PHE A 286 5.31 -17.39 -13.65
CA PHE A 286 5.59 -16.94 -12.30
C PHE A 286 4.29 -16.88 -11.49
N ASP A 287 4.38 -16.87 -10.16
CA ASP A 287 3.22 -16.67 -9.31
C ASP A 287 3.04 -15.17 -9.00
N PRO A 288 1.94 -14.52 -9.45
CA PRO A 288 1.65 -13.13 -9.15
C PRO A 288 1.47 -12.85 -7.65
N ASN A 289 1.02 -13.84 -6.86
CA ASN A 289 0.86 -13.68 -5.41
C ASN A 289 2.18 -13.36 -4.70
N VAL A 290 3.30 -13.82 -5.24
CA VAL A 290 4.64 -13.51 -4.71
C VAL A 290 4.91 -12.00 -4.74
N PHE A 291 4.44 -11.30 -5.77
CA PHE A 291 4.61 -9.84 -5.87
C PHE A 291 3.69 -9.08 -4.92
N VAL A 292 2.49 -9.60 -4.66
CA VAL A 292 1.53 -9.00 -3.72
C VAL A 292 2.05 -9.06 -2.28
N GLN A 293 2.55 -10.23 -1.88
CA GLN A 293 3.00 -10.50 -0.51
C GLN A 293 4.50 -10.24 -0.33
N GLY A 294 5.27 -10.52 -1.37
CA GLY A 294 6.71 -10.64 -1.30
C GLY A 294 7.49 -9.34 -1.23
N SER A 295 6.96 -8.23 -1.76
CA SER A 295 7.65 -6.93 -1.64
C SER A 295 7.88 -6.51 -0.18
N LYS A 296 7.07 -7.04 0.73
CA LYS A 296 7.03 -6.70 2.15
C LYS A 296 7.79 -7.68 3.06
N THR A 297 8.06 -8.91 2.60
CA THR A 297 8.79 -9.94 3.36
C THR A 297 10.19 -10.19 2.80
N ARG A 298 11.11 -10.72 3.62
CA ARG A 298 12.47 -11.03 3.17
C ARG A 298 12.48 -12.18 2.16
N GLU A 299 11.70 -13.24 2.47
CA GLU A 299 11.55 -14.42 1.61
C GLU A 299 10.95 -14.03 0.26
N GLY A 300 9.90 -13.20 0.26
CA GLY A 300 9.27 -12.77 -0.95
C GLY A 300 10.17 -11.86 -1.80
N ARG A 301 10.94 -10.95 -1.18
CA ARG A 301 11.97 -10.18 -1.89
C ARG A 301 13.02 -11.07 -2.53
N LYS A 302 13.40 -12.17 -1.85
CA LYS A 302 14.33 -13.16 -2.40
C LYS A 302 13.71 -13.88 -3.60
N GLN A 303 12.47 -14.36 -3.50
CA GLN A 303 11.76 -15.01 -4.61
C GLN A 303 11.57 -14.06 -5.81
N ILE A 304 11.23 -12.80 -5.56
CA ILE A 304 11.15 -11.79 -6.63
C ILE A 304 12.51 -11.61 -7.31
N ALA A 305 13.60 -11.53 -6.53
CA ALA A 305 14.94 -11.42 -7.07
C ALA A 305 15.35 -12.65 -7.88
N GLU A 306 14.95 -13.84 -7.44
CA GLU A 306 15.15 -15.11 -8.18
C GLU A 306 14.46 -15.05 -9.54
N TYR A 307 13.17 -14.61 -9.61
CA TYR A 307 12.48 -14.44 -10.90
C TYR A 307 13.20 -13.48 -11.85
N TRP A 308 13.84 -12.42 -11.35
CA TRP A 308 14.59 -11.47 -12.18
C TRP A 308 15.95 -11.99 -12.66
N GLN A 309 16.58 -12.88 -11.86
CA GLN A 309 17.90 -13.43 -12.14
C GLN A 309 17.83 -14.77 -12.89
N ASP A 310 16.66 -15.39 -12.95
CA ASP A 310 16.47 -16.69 -13.58
C ASP A 310 16.79 -16.63 -15.08
N GLU A 311 17.71 -17.50 -15.52
CA GLU A 311 18.11 -17.64 -16.93
C GLU A 311 16.93 -18.02 -17.82
N GLU A 312 15.94 -18.69 -17.25
CA GLU A 312 14.71 -19.08 -17.92
C GLU A 312 13.76 -17.90 -18.16
N ARG A 313 13.97 -16.78 -17.49
CA ARG A 313 13.18 -15.55 -17.61
C ARG A 313 11.67 -15.80 -17.49
N PRO A 314 11.19 -16.25 -16.33
CA PRO A 314 9.77 -16.55 -16.15
C PRO A 314 8.87 -15.31 -16.28
N LEU A 315 9.39 -14.10 -16.07
CA LEU A 315 8.64 -12.85 -16.25
C LEU A 315 8.49 -12.42 -17.72
N TYR A 316 9.20 -13.09 -18.65
CA TYR A 316 9.18 -12.73 -20.06
C TYR A 316 7.99 -13.38 -20.78
N ASN A 317 7.04 -12.55 -21.24
CA ASN A 317 5.89 -13.02 -22.03
C ASN A 317 6.32 -13.43 -23.43
N ARG A 318 6.49 -14.74 -23.64
CA ARG A 318 6.94 -15.30 -24.91
C ARG A 318 5.90 -15.19 -26.02
N ALA A 319 4.61 -15.07 -25.66
CA ALA A 319 3.53 -14.94 -26.63
C ALA A 319 3.57 -13.57 -27.32
N ILE A 320 3.95 -12.51 -26.62
CA ILE A 320 3.94 -11.14 -27.13
C ILE A 320 5.35 -10.65 -27.47
N GLN A 321 6.32 -10.93 -26.61
CA GLN A 321 7.68 -10.40 -26.70
C GLN A 321 8.65 -11.37 -27.42
N GLY A 322 8.21 -12.61 -27.66
CA GLY A 322 9.05 -13.65 -28.25
C GLY A 322 9.52 -13.28 -29.65
N ARG A 323 10.83 -13.05 -29.80
CA ARG A 323 11.47 -12.93 -31.11
C ARG A 323 11.88 -14.32 -31.59
N CYS A 324 11.04 -14.99 -32.37
CA CYS A 324 11.48 -16.18 -33.10
C CYS A 324 12.49 -15.78 -34.15
N ARG A 325 13.75 -16.24 -34.07
CA ARG A 325 14.61 -16.32 -35.26
C ARG A 325 13.89 -17.20 -36.26
N ARG A 326 13.64 -16.67 -37.44
CA ARG A 326 13.14 -17.45 -38.60
C ARG A 326 14.12 -18.62 -38.86
N GLY A 327 13.85 -19.76 -38.27
CA GLY A 327 14.49 -21.03 -38.59
C GLY A 327 13.50 -21.85 -39.43
N PRO A 328 13.97 -22.85 -40.21
CA PRO A 328 13.16 -23.55 -41.22
C PRO A 328 12.09 -24.50 -40.63
N ARG A 329 11.67 -24.35 -39.38
CA ARG A 329 10.69 -25.22 -38.72
C ARG A 329 9.46 -24.51 -38.19
N TRP A 330 8.93 -23.57 -38.97
CA TRP A 330 7.55 -23.13 -38.76
C TRP A 330 6.61 -24.21 -39.29
N ARG A 331 6.20 -25.15 -38.45
CA ARG A 331 4.98 -25.92 -38.67
C ARG A 331 3.89 -25.19 -37.89
N ILE A 332 3.02 -24.48 -38.61
CA ILE A 332 1.69 -24.18 -38.08
C ILE A 332 0.97 -25.53 -38.11
N PRO A 333 0.69 -26.18 -36.95
CA PRO A 333 -0.24 -27.29 -36.99
C PRO A 333 -1.62 -26.66 -37.18
N LEU A 334 -2.06 -26.53 -38.40
CA LEU A 334 -3.47 -26.41 -38.74
C LEU A 334 -4.09 -27.78 -38.43
N SER A 335 -4.17 -28.18 -37.15
CA SER A 335 -5.09 -29.19 -36.72
C SER A 335 -6.45 -28.49 -36.60
N VAL A 336 -7.19 -28.49 -37.69
CA VAL A 336 -8.64 -28.39 -37.63
C VAL A 336 -9.08 -29.66 -36.88
N GLY A 337 -9.19 -29.53 -35.53
CA GLY A 337 -9.78 -30.55 -34.73
C GLY A 337 -11.25 -30.65 -35.08
N GLY A 338 -11.61 -31.57 -35.95
CA GLY A 338 -12.99 -31.97 -36.11
C GLY A 338 -13.48 -32.53 -34.77
N PHE A 339 -14.42 -31.86 -34.14
CA PHE A 339 -15.24 -32.44 -33.09
C PHE A 339 -15.97 -33.65 -33.68
N GLN A 340 -15.53 -34.86 -33.38
CA GLN A 340 -16.36 -36.03 -33.50
C GLN A 340 -17.39 -35.97 -32.38
N SER A 341 -18.60 -35.53 -32.72
CA SER A 341 -19.78 -35.80 -31.91
C SER A 341 -20.00 -37.32 -31.92
N GLY A 342 -19.57 -37.99 -30.83
CA GLY A 342 -19.97 -39.36 -30.58
C GLY A 342 -21.46 -39.41 -30.29
N ALA A 343 -22.17 -40.21 -31.05
CA ALA A 343 -23.54 -40.64 -30.81
C ALA A 343 -23.61 -41.59 -29.61
#